data_d81023e7d8b3688e3d20a86a966d5437
#
_entry.id   d81023e7d8b3688e3d20a86a966d5437
#
_cell.length_a   1.000
_cell.length_b   1.000
_cell.length_c   1.000
_cell.angle_alpha   90.00
_cell.angle_beta   90.00
_cell.angle_gamma   90.00
#
_symmetry.space_group_name_H-M   'P 1'
#
loop_
_entity.id
_entity.type
_entity.pdbx_description
1 polymer ?
#
loop_
_entity_poly.entity_id
_entity_poly.type
_entity_poly.pdbx_seq_one_letter_code
_entity_poly.pdbx_strand_id
1 'polypeptide(L)'
;MQIKNTTYGGERPLFASHGLRMEHVTIQAGESALKEGSEMCIRDSSYIEAVDCRFEGKYPFWHVDGFVVRNCLFTEGARAALWYSRNLTMSDTRVEAPKMFREMDGIRLENVQLPFAQETLWHCRNVQLRNVQVDKGDYIFMHGENIRIKDYAQRGNYSFQYCRNVVIRNAVINSKDAFWNTEDVTVYDSEINGEYLGWHSKRLRLVNCKISGTQPLCYATDLVLENCTMADDCDLAFEYSTLQAAIDGPVRSVKNPRSGSVTAESYGEIILDGNIKAPGDCRIETWNDQSSCA
;
A
#
# COMPACT_ATOMS: atom_id res chain seq x y z
N MET A 1 6.70 2.21 34.36
CA MET A 1 6.91 3.65 34.71
C MET A 1 5.84 4.48 34.03
N GLN A 2 5.39 5.57 34.66
CA GLN A 2 4.41 6.48 34.04
C GLN A 2 4.93 7.92 34.07
N ILE A 3 4.84 8.63 32.96
CA ILE A 3 5.18 10.05 32.83
C ILE A 3 4.01 10.80 32.21
N LYS A 4 3.71 12.00 32.72
CA LYS A 4 2.57 12.81 32.31
C LYS A 4 2.90 14.29 32.24
N ASN A 5 2.23 15.02 31.34
CA ASN A 5 2.23 16.47 31.25
C ASN A 5 3.64 17.08 31.29
N THR A 6 4.57 16.51 30.52
CA THR A 6 5.96 16.93 30.55
C THR A 6 6.56 17.03 29.14
N THR A 7 7.67 17.73 29.04
CA THR A 7 8.40 17.92 27.79
C THR A 7 9.83 17.42 27.94
N TYR A 8 10.27 16.63 26.99
CA TYR A 8 11.64 16.16 26.87
C TYR A 8 12.28 16.70 25.60
N GLY A 9 13.55 17.05 25.65
CA GLY A 9 14.36 17.48 24.52
C GLY A 9 15.75 16.90 24.57
N GLY A 10 16.52 17.11 23.50
CA GLY A 10 17.89 16.62 23.37
C GLY A 10 17.97 15.19 22.83
N GLU A 11 19.13 14.56 22.99
CA GLU A 11 19.39 13.20 22.53
C GLU A 11 18.96 12.17 23.57
N ARG A 12 18.22 11.16 23.13
CA ARG A 12 17.88 9.93 23.89
C ARG A 12 17.29 10.15 25.29
N PRO A 13 16.37 11.09 25.52
CA PRO A 13 15.90 11.40 26.88
C PRO A 13 15.21 10.23 27.60
N LEU A 14 14.64 9.26 26.86
CA LEU A 14 13.93 8.10 27.40
C LEU A 14 14.54 6.78 26.87
N PHE A 15 15.84 6.79 26.71
CA PHE A 15 16.59 5.63 26.22
C PHE A 15 16.42 4.38 27.09
N ALA A 16 16.33 3.20 26.46
CA ALA A 16 16.19 1.90 27.11
C ALA A 16 15.04 1.84 28.14
N SER A 17 13.93 2.53 27.88
CA SER A 17 12.77 2.52 28.78
C SER A 17 11.92 1.26 28.60
N HIS A 18 11.53 0.65 29.71
CA HIS A 18 10.68 -0.54 29.76
C HIS A 18 9.39 -0.27 30.51
N GLY A 19 8.27 -0.84 30.01
CA GLY A 19 6.97 -0.67 30.65
C GLY A 19 6.61 0.81 30.84
N LEU A 20 6.94 1.64 29.85
CA LEU A 20 6.75 3.09 29.91
C LEU A 20 5.37 3.47 29.36
N ARG A 21 4.58 4.18 30.14
CA ARG A 21 3.37 4.87 29.69
C ARG A 21 3.61 6.38 29.69
N MET A 22 3.43 6.99 28.55
CA MET A 22 3.47 8.44 28.31
C MET A 22 2.07 8.98 28.07
N GLU A 23 1.70 10.07 28.73
CA GLU A 23 0.41 10.72 28.58
C GLU A 23 0.58 12.25 28.55
N HIS A 24 0.10 12.92 27.50
CA HIS A 24 0.31 14.34 27.25
C HIS A 24 1.79 14.74 27.30
N VAL A 25 2.65 13.97 26.64
CA VAL A 25 4.10 14.21 26.61
C VAL A 25 4.49 14.79 25.27
N THR A 26 5.34 15.84 25.28
CA THR A 26 5.98 16.38 24.10
C THR A 26 7.44 15.92 24.05
N ILE A 27 7.81 15.28 22.95
CA ILE A 27 9.21 14.99 22.62
C ILE A 27 9.64 16.05 21.61
N GLN A 28 10.41 17.03 22.03
CA GLN A 28 10.90 18.13 21.20
C GLN A 28 11.94 17.67 20.18
N ALA A 29 12.33 18.60 19.31
CA ALA A 29 13.37 18.36 18.32
C ALA A 29 14.66 17.84 18.98
N GLY A 30 15.14 16.71 18.49
CA GLY A 30 16.28 15.95 18.99
C GLY A 30 16.39 14.63 18.27
N GLU A 31 17.17 13.70 18.77
CA GLU A 31 17.33 12.40 18.13
C GLU A 31 17.06 11.22 19.10
N SER A 32 16.40 10.19 18.56
CA SER A 32 16.34 8.86 19.16
C SER A 32 15.79 8.81 20.58
N ALA A 33 14.70 9.52 20.88
CA ALA A 33 14.17 9.65 22.24
C ALA A 33 13.97 8.31 22.96
N LEU A 34 13.52 7.27 22.24
CA LEU A 34 13.23 5.93 22.76
C LEU A 34 14.11 4.85 22.10
N LYS A 35 15.26 5.23 21.57
CA LYS A 35 16.19 4.30 20.90
C LYS A 35 16.99 3.49 21.91
N GLU A 36 17.17 2.23 21.61
CA GLU A 36 18.16 1.39 22.25
C GLU A 36 19.56 1.58 21.63
N GLY A 37 20.60 1.65 22.42
CA GLY A 37 21.92 2.10 22.01
C GLY A 37 23.03 1.09 22.04
N SER A 38 22.85 -0.12 21.60
CA SER A 38 23.95 -0.95 21.11
C SER A 38 23.43 -2.12 20.29
N GLU A 39 24.16 -2.54 19.29
CA GLU A 39 23.83 -3.66 18.40
C GLU A 39 23.70 -5.01 19.12
N MET A 40 23.95 -5.09 20.41
CA MET A 40 23.94 -6.34 21.18
C MET A 40 22.81 -6.50 22.20
N CYS A 41 21.93 -5.51 22.39
CA CYS A 41 20.83 -5.58 23.36
C CYS A 41 19.47 -5.29 22.73
N ILE A 42 19.11 -5.99 21.66
CA ILE A 42 17.88 -5.80 20.86
C ILE A 42 16.57 -6.24 21.56
N ARG A 43 16.57 -6.52 22.84
CA ARG A 43 15.44 -7.23 23.47
C ARG A 43 14.64 -6.47 24.52
N ASP A 44 14.95 -5.25 24.87
CA ASP A 44 14.48 -4.73 26.16
C ASP A 44 13.60 -3.46 26.15
N SER A 45 13.32 -2.82 25.03
CA SER A 45 12.25 -1.82 24.99
C SER A 45 10.92 -2.51 24.71
N SER A 46 10.29 -3.04 25.73
CA SER A 46 9.01 -3.71 25.61
C SER A 46 7.89 -2.94 26.31
N TYR A 47 6.70 -2.91 25.65
CA TYR A 47 5.47 -2.32 26.19
C TYR A 47 5.55 -0.80 26.45
N ILE A 48 5.79 -0.04 25.39
CA ILE A 48 5.67 1.42 25.43
C ILE A 48 4.25 1.81 25.02
N GLU A 49 3.62 2.65 25.79
CA GLU A 49 2.34 3.25 25.47
C GLU A 49 2.47 4.77 25.43
N ALA A 50 2.11 5.39 24.30
CA ALA A 50 2.05 6.83 24.12
C ALA A 50 0.60 7.25 23.82
N VAL A 51 0.03 8.09 24.66
CA VAL A 51 -1.34 8.60 24.53
C VAL A 51 -1.31 10.13 24.57
N ASP A 52 -2.00 10.77 23.64
CA ASP A 52 -2.08 12.23 23.56
C ASP A 52 -0.70 12.90 23.50
N CYS A 53 0.26 12.27 22.80
CA CYS A 53 1.64 12.72 22.76
C CYS A 53 1.98 13.44 21.44
N ARG A 54 3.01 14.27 21.49
CA ARG A 54 3.55 14.99 20.34
C ARG A 54 5.03 14.67 20.14
N PHE A 55 5.39 14.24 18.95
CA PHE A 55 6.76 13.88 18.57
C PHE A 55 7.27 14.84 17.50
N GLU A 56 8.35 15.54 17.79
CA GLU A 56 8.97 16.56 16.92
C GLU A 56 10.40 16.19 16.48
N GLY A 57 11.05 15.27 17.22
CA GLY A 57 12.42 14.83 16.99
C GLY A 57 12.50 13.62 16.07
N LYS A 58 13.67 13.40 15.46
CA LYS A 58 13.95 12.24 14.60
C LYS A 58 14.03 10.95 15.40
N TYR A 59 13.66 9.83 14.75
CA TYR A 59 13.83 8.47 15.28
C TYR A 59 13.23 8.23 16.68
N PRO A 60 12.00 8.70 17.01
CA PRO A 60 11.48 8.56 18.38
C PRO A 60 11.29 7.11 18.83
N PHE A 61 10.98 6.17 17.93
CA PHE A 61 10.79 4.75 18.22
C PHE A 61 11.66 3.89 17.29
N TRP A 62 12.92 3.84 17.51
CA TRP A 62 13.86 3.03 16.74
C TRP A 62 14.24 1.77 17.51
N HIS A 63 14.09 0.58 16.88
CA HIS A 63 14.30 -0.72 17.51
C HIS A 63 13.43 -0.98 18.75
N VAL A 64 12.17 -0.61 18.70
CA VAL A 64 11.20 -0.85 19.79
C VAL A 64 10.37 -2.09 19.47
N ASP A 65 10.11 -2.95 20.46
CA ASP A 65 9.24 -4.12 20.33
C ASP A 65 8.05 -4.02 21.27
N GLY A 66 6.83 -4.15 20.70
CA GLY A 66 5.59 -4.07 21.45
C GLY A 66 5.29 -2.65 21.95
N PHE A 67 4.63 -1.82 21.12
CA PHE A 67 4.26 -0.47 21.52
C PHE A 67 2.91 -0.03 20.97
N VAL A 68 2.26 0.82 21.72
CA VAL A 68 0.94 1.38 21.41
C VAL A 68 1.02 2.89 21.34
N VAL A 69 0.46 3.46 20.28
CA VAL A 69 0.40 4.90 20.02
C VAL A 69 -1.06 5.29 19.77
N ARG A 70 -1.61 6.19 20.58
CA ARG A 70 -2.99 6.64 20.45
C ARG A 70 -3.13 8.14 20.52
N ASN A 71 -3.96 8.69 19.63
CA ASN A 71 -4.28 10.12 19.59
C ASN A 71 -3.02 11.01 19.62
N CYS A 72 -2.01 10.65 18.84
CA CYS A 72 -0.72 11.31 18.84
C CYS A 72 -0.50 12.11 17.54
N LEU A 73 0.47 13.02 17.60
CA LEU A 73 0.95 13.77 16.46
C LEU A 73 2.45 13.55 16.26
N PHE A 74 2.82 13.07 15.09
CA PHE A 74 4.20 13.09 14.60
C PHE A 74 4.34 14.24 13.62
N THR A 75 5.11 15.25 13.97
CA THR A 75 5.34 16.41 13.09
C THR A 75 6.32 16.05 11.96
N GLU A 76 6.51 16.94 10.99
CA GLU A 76 7.46 16.75 9.91
C GLU A 76 8.89 16.44 10.41
N GLY A 77 9.29 17.00 11.53
CA GLY A 77 10.58 16.75 12.18
C GLY A 77 10.77 15.33 12.69
N ALA A 78 9.69 14.61 12.97
CA ALA A 78 9.72 13.24 13.48
C ALA A 78 10.02 12.17 12.41
N ARG A 79 10.69 12.54 11.32
CA ARG A 79 10.97 11.64 10.19
C ARG A 79 11.76 10.39 10.61
N ALA A 80 11.56 9.32 9.85
CA ALA A 80 12.18 8.01 10.07
C ALA A 80 11.92 7.42 11.47
N ALA A 81 10.74 7.72 12.02
CA ALA A 81 10.44 7.53 13.44
C ALA A 81 10.37 6.08 13.89
N LEU A 82 9.97 5.16 13.06
CA LEU A 82 9.53 3.82 13.45
C LEU A 82 10.30 2.74 12.68
N TRP A 83 11.61 2.95 12.48
CA TRP A 83 12.43 2.01 11.74
C TRP A 83 12.90 0.84 12.60
N TYR A 84 12.95 -0.36 12.01
CA TYR A 84 13.42 -1.60 12.62
C TYR A 84 12.66 -2.01 13.88
N SER A 85 11.44 -1.50 14.07
CA SER A 85 10.61 -1.80 15.23
C SER A 85 9.60 -2.91 14.94
N ARG A 86 8.97 -3.45 15.97
CA ARG A 86 8.03 -4.56 15.85
C ARG A 86 6.78 -4.35 16.70
N ASN A 87 5.69 -5.04 16.29
CA ASN A 87 4.47 -5.15 17.07
C ASN A 87 3.87 -3.79 17.45
N LEU A 88 3.72 -2.90 16.46
CA LEU A 88 3.06 -1.60 16.62
C LEU A 88 1.54 -1.73 16.53
N THR A 89 0.84 -1.11 17.49
CA THR A 89 -0.57 -0.73 17.31
C THR A 89 -0.70 0.78 17.41
N MET A 90 -1.18 1.42 16.34
CA MET A 90 -1.38 2.87 16.30
C MET A 90 -2.83 3.19 15.94
N SER A 91 -3.46 4.10 16.69
CA SER A 91 -4.81 4.56 16.39
C SER A 91 -4.98 6.07 16.56
N ASP A 92 -5.96 6.61 15.84
CA ASP A 92 -6.42 8.00 15.97
C ASP A 92 -5.27 9.01 15.89
N THR A 93 -4.30 8.74 15.05
CA THR A 93 -2.99 9.42 15.03
C THR A 93 -2.75 10.09 13.69
N ARG A 94 -2.13 11.27 13.74
CA ARG A 94 -1.68 12.00 12.56
C ARG A 94 -0.17 11.96 12.45
N VAL A 95 0.33 11.55 11.30
CA VAL A 95 1.77 11.43 11.01
C VAL A 95 2.14 12.33 9.84
N GLU A 96 2.72 13.48 10.11
CA GLU A 96 3.13 14.46 9.11
C GLU A 96 4.55 14.23 8.56
N ALA A 97 5.27 13.29 9.13
CA ALA A 97 6.64 12.98 8.74
C ALA A 97 6.70 11.99 7.57
N PRO A 98 7.58 12.19 6.58
CA PRO A 98 7.87 11.21 5.54
C PRO A 98 8.79 10.09 6.06
N LYS A 99 8.94 9.03 5.23
CA LYS A 99 9.87 7.90 5.46
C LYS A 99 9.61 7.15 6.77
N MET A 100 8.33 7.00 7.09
CA MET A 100 7.88 6.29 8.29
C MET A 100 7.80 4.78 8.04
N PHE A 101 7.90 3.99 9.09
CA PHE A 101 7.67 2.54 9.06
C PHE A 101 8.59 1.82 8.05
N ARG A 102 9.85 1.66 8.35
CA ARG A 102 10.78 0.85 7.54
C ARG A 102 11.26 -0.39 8.27
N GLU A 103 11.41 -1.50 7.52
CA GLU A 103 11.94 -2.75 8.04
C GLU A 103 11.20 -3.22 9.31
N MET A 104 9.91 -2.99 9.34
CA MET A 104 9.07 -3.33 10.51
C MET A 104 8.31 -4.63 10.29
N ASP A 105 8.03 -5.33 11.39
CA ASP A 105 7.22 -6.54 11.41
C ASP A 105 6.09 -6.41 12.45
N GLY A 106 4.84 -6.65 12.02
CA GLY A 106 3.68 -6.50 12.89
C GLY A 106 3.25 -5.04 13.06
N ILE A 107 2.52 -4.50 12.09
CA ILE A 107 1.99 -3.13 12.12
C ILE A 107 0.46 -3.18 12.06
N ARG A 108 -0.20 -2.52 12.99
CA ARG A 108 -1.63 -2.25 12.93
C ARG A 108 -1.88 -0.75 13.01
N LEU A 109 -2.49 -0.18 11.96
CA LEU A 109 -2.92 1.22 11.92
C LEU A 109 -4.43 1.30 11.81
N GLU A 110 -5.10 2.07 12.67
CA GLU A 110 -6.53 2.31 12.64
C GLU A 110 -6.85 3.81 12.80
N ASN A 111 -7.65 4.39 11.92
CA ASN A 111 -7.97 5.83 11.90
C ASN A 111 -6.71 6.71 11.84
N VAL A 112 -5.79 6.43 10.93
CA VAL A 112 -4.50 7.13 10.84
C VAL A 112 -4.45 7.99 9.58
N GLN A 113 -3.91 9.20 9.72
CA GLN A 113 -3.69 10.13 8.63
C GLN A 113 -2.19 10.29 8.35
N LEU A 114 -1.80 10.10 7.09
CA LEU A 114 -0.43 10.19 6.60
C LEU A 114 -0.34 11.23 5.45
N PRO A 115 -0.38 12.55 5.74
CA PRO A 115 -0.46 13.59 4.71
C PRO A 115 0.83 13.77 3.91
N PHE A 116 1.96 13.21 4.35
CA PHE A 116 3.26 13.26 3.70
C PHE A 116 3.95 11.90 3.73
N ALA A 117 3.35 10.92 3.07
CA ALA A 117 3.75 9.51 3.20
C ALA A 117 4.82 9.05 2.19
N GLN A 118 5.63 9.95 1.66
CA GLN A 118 6.71 9.59 0.74
C GLN A 118 7.63 8.52 1.35
N GLU A 119 7.95 7.49 0.58
CA GLU A 119 8.85 6.40 0.97
C GLU A 119 8.49 5.74 2.32
N THR A 120 7.21 5.56 2.59
CA THR A 120 6.68 5.02 3.85
C THR A 120 6.28 3.55 3.69
N LEU A 121 6.37 2.75 4.76
CA LEU A 121 6.06 1.31 4.81
C LEU A 121 6.96 0.45 3.89
N TRP A 122 8.23 0.80 3.76
CA TRP A 122 9.18 0.03 2.97
C TRP A 122 9.68 -1.21 3.72
N HIS A 123 9.73 -2.35 3.00
CA HIS A 123 10.19 -3.63 3.56
C HIS A 123 9.46 -4.05 4.84
N CYS A 124 8.20 -3.65 4.99
CA CYS A 124 7.39 -4.01 6.15
C CYS A 124 6.63 -5.32 5.93
N ARG A 125 6.43 -6.09 6.99
CA ARG A 125 5.70 -7.36 6.97
C ARG A 125 4.58 -7.38 8.00
N ASN A 126 3.55 -8.21 7.73
CA ASN A 126 2.42 -8.39 8.64
C ASN A 126 1.71 -7.08 8.98
N VAL A 127 1.30 -6.35 7.92
CA VAL A 127 0.72 -5.01 8.00
C VAL A 127 -0.80 -5.08 7.91
N GLN A 128 -1.49 -4.43 8.84
CA GLN A 128 -2.93 -4.28 8.85
C GLN A 128 -3.32 -2.80 8.93
N LEU A 129 -4.06 -2.31 7.94
CA LEU A 129 -4.57 -0.95 7.89
C LEU A 129 -6.10 -0.95 7.87
N ARG A 130 -6.71 -0.08 8.67
CA ARG A 130 -8.13 0.18 8.65
C ARG A 130 -8.42 1.67 8.77
N ASN A 131 -9.23 2.21 7.88
CA ASN A 131 -9.57 3.63 7.82
C ASN A 131 -8.31 4.52 7.86
N VAL A 132 -7.45 4.34 6.85
CA VAL A 132 -6.18 5.08 6.74
C VAL A 132 -6.21 5.96 5.50
N GLN A 133 -5.82 7.21 5.67
CA GLN A 133 -5.73 8.21 4.61
C GLN A 133 -4.27 8.56 4.35
N VAL A 134 -3.86 8.47 3.08
CA VAL A 134 -2.49 8.72 2.62
C VAL A 134 -2.51 9.82 1.57
N ASP A 135 -1.69 10.83 1.75
CA ASP A 135 -1.42 11.83 0.72
C ASP A 135 0.10 11.97 0.51
N LYS A 136 0.49 12.41 -0.69
CA LYS A 136 1.90 12.48 -1.12
C LYS A 136 2.66 11.17 -0.86
N GLY A 137 1.99 10.05 -1.12
CA GLY A 137 2.47 8.69 -0.83
C GLY A 137 3.31 8.08 -1.95
N ASP A 138 4.24 8.84 -2.54
CA ASP A 138 5.12 8.30 -3.58
C ASP A 138 6.00 7.18 -2.99
N TYR A 139 6.06 6.05 -3.72
CA TYR A 139 6.80 4.83 -3.34
C TYR A 139 6.34 4.20 -2.01
N ILE A 140 5.06 4.32 -1.66
CA ILE A 140 4.54 3.66 -0.44
C ILE A 140 4.44 2.14 -0.60
N PHE A 141 4.69 1.38 0.46
CA PHE A 141 4.65 -0.10 0.54
C PHE A 141 5.70 -0.84 -0.29
N MET A 142 6.75 -0.21 -0.77
CA MET A 142 7.77 -0.90 -1.57
C MET A 142 8.33 -2.14 -0.84
N HIS A 143 8.34 -3.31 -1.52
CA HIS A 143 8.77 -4.60 -0.98
C HIS A 143 8.04 -5.07 0.28
N GLY A 144 6.78 -4.69 0.43
CA GLY A 144 5.94 -5.13 1.56
C GLY A 144 5.40 -6.55 1.39
N GLU A 145 5.14 -7.24 2.50
CA GLU A 145 4.64 -8.61 2.51
C GLU A 145 3.54 -8.83 3.55
N ASN A 146 2.57 -9.68 3.24
CA ASN A 146 1.45 -10.01 4.14
C ASN A 146 0.66 -8.76 4.57
N ILE A 147 0.12 -8.02 3.60
CA ILE A 147 -0.57 -6.75 3.83
C ILE A 147 -2.08 -6.94 3.74
N ARG A 148 -2.83 -6.42 4.69
CA ARG A 148 -4.30 -6.40 4.72
C ARG A 148 -4.78 -4.97 4.92
N ILE A 149 -5.57 -4.48 3.97
CA ILE A 149 -6.04 -3.09 3.96
C ILE A 149 -7.56 -3.07 3.82
N LYS A 150 -8.22 -2.23 4.62
CA LYS A 150 -9.64 -1.97 4.53
C LYS A 150 -9.96 -0.51 4.78
N ASP A 151 -10.90 0.06 4.00
CA ASP A 151 -11.33 1.45 4.11
C ASP A 151 -10.14 2.41 3.97
N TYR A 152 -9.62 2.53 2.74
CA TYR A 152 -8.33 3.17 2.47
C TYR A 152 -8.44 4.20 1.35
N ALA A 153 -7.80 5.34 1.53
CA ALA A 153 -7.66 6.34 0.48
C ALA A 153 -6.18 6.75 0.31
N GLN A 154 -5.72 6.79 -0.93
CA GLN A 154 -4.32 7.10 -1.25
C GLN A 154 -4.20 8.01 -2.46
N ARG A 155 -3.26 8.96 -2.36
CA ARG A 155 -2.71 9.73 -3.46
C ARG A 155 -1.19 9.70 -3.42
N GLY A 156 -0.57 9.38 -4.54
CA GLY A 156 0.87 9.29 -4.69
C GLY A 156 1.23 8.16 -5.65
N ASN A 157 2.38 8.23 -6.29
CA ASN A 157 2.79 7.33 -7.37
C ASN A 157 3.63 6.15 -6.88
N TYR A 158 3.74 5.12 -7.73
CA TYR A 158 4.62 3.96 -7.52
C TYR A 158 4.27 3.14 -6.27
N SER A 159 2.97 3.04 -5.97
CA SER A 159 2.50 2.33 -4.77
C SER A 159 2.51 0.81 -4.93
N PHE A 160 2.77 0.11 -3.83
CA PHE A 160 2.79 -1.35 -3.74
C PHE A 160 3.81 -2.07 -4.64
N GLN A 161 4.82 -1.39 -5.13
CA GLN A 161 5.82 -2.04 -5.99
C GLN A 161 6.53 -3.19 -5.26
N TYR A 162 6.68 -4.32 -5.97
CA TYR A 162 7.34 -5.54 -5.46
C TYR A 162 6.69 -6.14 -4.20
N CYS A 163 5.44 -5.79 -3.90
CA CYS A 163 4.71 -6.36 -2.77
C CYS A 163 4.25 -7.80 -3.04
N ARG A 164 4.09 -8.58 -1.97
CA ARG A 164 3.59 -9.95 -2.01
C ARG A 164 2.51 -10.20 -0.98
N ASN A 165 1.54 -11.07 -1.33
CA ASN A 165 0.44 -11.46 -0.47
C ASN A 165 -0.31 -10.26 0.12
N VAL A 166 -0.98 -9.49 -0.76
CA VAL A 166 -1.71 -8.27 -0.41
C VAL A 166 -3.21 -8.47 -0.62
N VAL A 167 -4.02 -8.08 0.34
CA VAL A 167 -5.49 -8.01 0.18
C VAL A 167 -5.97 -6.61 0.55
N ILE A 168 -6.70 -5.98 -0.37
CA ILE A 168 -7.26 -4.65 -0.22
C ILE A 168 -8.78 -4.71 -0.40
N ARG A 169 -9.54 -3.98 0.44
CA ARG A 169 -10.99 -3.86 0.34
C ARG A 169 -11.45 -2.43 0.58
N ASN A 170 -12.41 -1.99 -0.23
CA ASN A 170 -13.02 -0.67 -0.11
C ASN A 170 -11.97 0.44 -0.10
N ALA A 171 -11.26 0.60 -1.22
CA ALA A 171 -10.18 1.56 -1.35
C ALA A 171 -10.35 2.49 -2.55
N VAL A 172 -9.78 3.68 -2.43
CA VAL A 172 -9.55 4.61 -3.55
C VAL A 172 -8.03 4.80 -3.68
N ILE A 173 -7.46 4.29 -4.76
CA ILE A 173 -6.01 4.32 -5.01
C ILE A 173 -5.75 5.19 -6.24
N ASN A 174 -5.18 6.38 -6.04
CA ASN A 174 -4.75 7.25 -7.11
C ASN A 174 -3.23 7.19 -7.23
N SER A 175 -2.73 6.38 -8.16
CA SER A 175 -1.31 6.08 -8.26
C SER A 175 -0.91 5.62 -9.66
N LYS A 176 -0.05 6.38 -10.31
CA LYS A 176 0.69 5.88 -11.47
C LYS A 176 1.58 4.70 -11.05
N ASP A 177 1.74 3.71 -11.94
CA ASP A 177 2.56 2.50 -11.71
C ASP A 177 2.21 1.74 -10.42
N ALA A 178 0.93 1.74 -10.01
CA ALA A 178 0.49 0.93 -8.87
C ALA A 178 0.63 -0.57 -9.17
N PHE A 179 1.02 -1.35 -8.18
CA PHE A 179 1.18 -2.81 -8.24
C PHE A 179 2.23 -3.31 -9.25
N TRP A 180 3.23 -2.52 -9.58
CA TRP A 180 4.33 -2.95 -10.44
C TRP A 180 5.12 -4.12 -9.82
N ASN A 181 5.32 -5.21 -10.59
CA ASN A 181 6.04 -6.42 -10.13
C ASN A 181 5.50 -7.03 -8.82
N THR A 182 4.22 -6.91 -8.57
CA THR A 182 3.59 -7.55 -7.40
C THR A 182 3.30 -9.04 -7.64
N GLU A 183 3.13 -9.78 -6.56
CA GLU A 183 2.77 -11.18 -6.58
C GLU A 183 1.69 -11.49 -5.53
N ASP A 184 0.65 -12.28 -5.91
CA ASP A 184 -0.45 -12.65 -5.00
C ASP A 184 -1.19 -11.45 -4.40
N VAL A 185 -1.68 -10.56 -5.25
CA VAL A 185 -2.45 -9.39 -4.83
C VAL A 185 -3.93 -9.56 -5.19
N THR A 186 -4.82 -9.30 -4.24
CA THR A 186 -6.26 -9.26 -4.51
C THR A 186 -6.87 -7.95 -4.00
N VAL A 187 -7.59 -7.26 -4.89
CA VAL A 187 -8.28 -6.02 -4.58
C VAL A 187 -9.79 -6.22 -4.79
N TYR A 188 -10.59 -5.80 -3.83
CA TYR A 188 -12.05 -5.90 -3.87
C TYR A 188 -12.71 -4.53 -3.70
N ASP A 189 -13.84 -4.33 -4.39
CA ASP A 189 -14.77 -3.23 -4.13
C ASP A 189 -14.08 -1.86 -4.10
N SER A 190 -13.20 -1.58 -5.09
CA SER A 190 -12.26 -0.45 -5.02
C SER A 190 -12.19 0.34 -6.32
N GLU A 191 -11.74 1.57 -6.23
CA GLU A 191 -11.39 2.42 -7.37
C GLU A 191 -9.86 2.53 -7.48
N ILE A 192 -9.32 2.25 -8.66
CA ILE A 192 -7.87 2.26 -8.92
C ILE A 192 -7.64 3.15 -10.14
N ASN A 193 -7.01 4.30 -9.90
CA ASN A 193 -6.84 5.35 -10.89
C ASN A 193 -5.35 5.64 -11.11
N GLY A 194 -4.89 5.53 -12.34
CA GLY A 194 -3.53 5.89 -12.70
C GLY A 194 -2.98 5.04 -13.84
N GLU A 195 -2.01 5.59 -14.54
CA GLU A 195 -1.34 4.97 -15.69
C GLU A 195 -0.54 3.73 -15.26
N TYR A 196 -0.40 2.77 -16.16
CA TYR A 196 0.47 1.59 -16.08
C TYR A 196 0.17 0.68 -14.87
N LEU A 197 -1.09 0.61 -14.47
CA LEU A 197 -1.57 -0.26 -13.40
C LEU A 197 -1.14 -1.71 -13.61
N GLY A 198 -0.56 -2.34 -12.59
CA GLY A 198 -0.34 -3.77 -12.52
C GLY A 198 0.70 -4.34 -13.50
N TRP A 199 1.57 -3.51 -14.05
CA TRP A 199 2.61 -3.97 -14.97
C TRP A 199 3.53 -5.01 -14.32
N HIS A 200 3.81 -6.09 -15.05
CA HIS A 200 4.63 -7.22 -14.60
C HIS A 200 4.13 -7.92 -13.34
N SER A 201 2.87 -7.71 -12.94
CA SER A 201 2.28 -8.41 -11.80
C SER A 201 2.06 -9.91 -12.09
N LYS A 202 2.07 -10.72 -11.02
CA LYS A 202 1.72 -12.14 -11.10
C LYS A 202 0.56 -12.42 -10.16
N ARG A 203 -0.47 -13.11 -10.65
CA ARG A 203 -1.67 -13.45 -9.88
C ARG A 203 -2.31 -12.23 -9.20
N LEU A 204 -2.37 -11.12 -9.94
CA LEU A 204 -3.17 -9.96 -9.57
C LEU A 204 -4.65 -10.28 -9.85
N ARG A 205 -5.49 -10.13 -8.84
CA ARG A 205 -6.94 -10.32 -8.96
C ARG A 205 -7.67 -9.06 -8.55
N LEU A 206 -8.53 -8.56 -9.43
CA LEU A 206 -9.39 -7.41 -9.20
C LEU A 206 -10.85 -7.88 -9.24
N VAL A 207 -11.63 -7.58 -8.21
CA VAL A 207 -13.03 -8.01 -8.09
C VAL A 207 -13.89 -6.79 -7.74
N ASN A 208 -14.94 -6.54 -8.51
CA ASN A 208 -15.84 -5.38 -8.37
C ASN A 208 -15.05 -4.06 -8.35
N CYS A 209 -14.03 -3.91 -9.18
CA CYS A 209 -13.18 -2.72 -9.20
C CYS A 209 -13.50 -1.81 -10.38
N LYS A 210 -13.35 -0.50 -10.15
CA LYS A 210 -13.34 0.51 -11.22
C LYS A 210 -11.91 0.88 -11.53
N ILE A 211 -11.53 0.83 -12.80
CA ILE A 211 -10.15 1.04 -13.27
C ILE A 211 -10.13 2.24 -14.22
N SER A 212 -9.16 3.13 -14.05
CA SER A 212 -8.88 4.21 -14.98
C SER A 212 -7.38 4.42 -15.20
N GLY A 213 -7.02 5.00 -16.33
CA GLY A 213 -5.65 5.29 -16.73
C GLY A 213 -5.15 4.42 -17.88
N THR A 214 -4.24 4.98 -18.67
CA THR A 214 -3.71 4.37 -19.89
C THR A 214 -2.87 3.12 -19.63
N GLN A 215 -2.86 2.20 -20.60
CA GLN A 215 -2.05 0.98 -20.63
C GLN A 215 -2.14 0.14 -19.34
N PRO A 216 -3.36 -0.11 -18.81
CA PRO A 216 -3.49 -0.90 -17.60
C PRO A 216 -3.20 -2.38 -17.86
N LEU A 217 -2.62 -3.04 -16.86
CA LEU A 217 -2.52 -4.49 -16.74
C LEU A 217 -1.72 -5.16 -17.88
N CYS A 218 -0.69 -4.48 -18.35
CA CYS A 218 0.24 -5.01 -19.35
C CYS A 218 1.33 -5.87 -18.71
N TYR A 219 1.83 -6.86 -19.48
CA TYR A 219 2.89 -7.80 -19.06
C TYR A 219 2.56 -8.62 -17.81
N ALA A 220 1.29 -8.68 -17.41
CA ALA A 220 0.85 -9.42 -16.24
C ALA A 220 0.74 -10.92 -16.53
N THR A 221 0.95 -11.75 -15.49
CA THR A 221 0.81 -13.20 -15.58
C THR A 221 -0.28 -13.68 -14.63
N ASP A 222 -1.17 -14.55 -15.11
CA ASP A 222 -2.30 -15.09 -14.36
C ASP A 222 -3.18 -13.98 -13.73
N LEU A 223 -3.47 -12.97 -14.55
CA LEU A 223 -4.33 -11.86 -14.18
C LEU A 223 -5.80 -12.29 -14.15
N VAL A 224 -6.54 -11.87 -13.15
CA VAL A 224 -7.98 -12.12 -13.04
C VAL A 224 -8.75 -10.84 -12.79
N LEU A 225 -9.75 -10.55 -13.62
CA LEU A 225 -10.73 -9.49 -13.41
C LEU A 225 -12.14 -10.09 -13.33
N GLU A 226 -12.88 -9.72 -12.29
CA GLU A 226 -14.28 -10.17 -12.09
C GLU A 226 -15.17 -8.97 -11.79
N ASN A 227 -16.22 -8.78 -12.59
CA ASN A 227 -17.18 -7.66 -12.44
C ASN A 227 -16.49 -6.30 -12.33
N CYS A 228 -15.46 -6.07 -13.13
CA CYS A 228 -14.71 -4.82 -13.14
C CYS A 228 -15.24 -3.91 -14.25
N THR A 229 -15.14 -2.60 -14.06
CA THR A 229 -15.38 -1.62 -15.10
C THR A 229 -14.08 -0.90 -15.47
N MET A 230 -13.94 -0.52 -16.73
CA MET A 230 -12.80 0.23 -17.25
C MET A 230 -13.28 1.57 -17.82
N ALA A 231 -12.65 2.66 -17.41
CA ALA A 231 -12.98 3.99 -17.91
C ALA A 231 -12.49 4.22 -19.35
N ASP A 232 -12.98 5.27 -19.98
CA ASP A 232 -12.65 5.58 -21.39
C ASP A 232 -11.17 5.89 -21.65
N ASP A 233 -10.39 6.18 -20.61
CA ASP A 233 -8.95 6.40 -20.67
C ASP A 233 -8.11 5.12 -20.51
N CYS A 234 -8.75 3.97 -20.32
CA CYS A 234 -8.10 2.66 -20.28
C CYS A 234 -7.83 2.14 -21.69
N ASP A 235 -6.92 2.79 -22.41
CA ASP A 235 -6.48 2.36 -23.74
C ASP A 235 -5.32 1.37 -23.68
N LEU A 236 -5.12 0.62 -24.78
CA LEU A 236 -4.01 -0.33 -24.97
C LEU A 236 -3.86 -1.34 -23.84
N ALA A 237 -4.99 -1.80 -23.26
CA ALA A 237 -5.02 -2.69 -22.11
C ALA A 237 -4.49 -4.10 -22.42
N PHE A 238 -3.93 -4.76 -21.41
CA PHE A 238 -3.57 -6.18 -21.37
C PHE A 238 -2.40 -6.61 -22.27
N GLU A 239 -1.60 -5.67 -22.79
CA GLU A 239 -0.52 -6.02 -23.70
C GLU A 239 0.40 -7.10 -23.09
N TYR A 240 0.61 -8.19 -23.84
CA TYR A 240 1.42 -9.36 -23.47
C TYR A 240 1.04 -10.07 -22.15
N SER A 241 -0.19 -9.91 -21.69
CA SER A 241 -0.65 -10.52 -20.44
C SER A 241 -1.35 -11.88 -20.66
N THR A 242 -1.23 -12.76 -19.68
CA THR A 242 -2.09 -13.96 -19.53
C THR A 242 -3.19 -13.64 -18.56
N LEU A 243 -4.47 -13.88 -18.94
CA LEU A 243 -5.58 -13.34 -18.15
C LEU A 243 -6.90 -14.11 -18.30
N GLN A 244 -7.75 -13.92 -17.31
CA GLN A 244 -9.20 -14.18 -17.36
C GLN A 244 -9.90 -12.90 -16.92
N ALA A 245 -10.54 -12.18 -17.84
CA ALA A 245 -11.16 -10.90 -17.56
C ALA A 245 -12.64 -10.87 -17.94
N ALA A 246 -13.50 -10.61 -16.96
CA ALA A 246 -14.90 -10.32 -17.10
C ALA A 246 -15.13 -8.83 -16.79
N ILE A 247 -15.38 -8.01 -17.83
CA ILE A 247 -15.53 -6.58 -17.76
C ILE A 247 -17.01 -6.21 -17.92
N ASP A 248 -17.53 -5.48 -16.94
CA ASP A 248 -18.89 -4.95 -16.99
C ASP A 248 -18.89 -3.60 -17.70
N GLY A 249 -19.37 -3.59 -18.94
CA GLY A 249 -19.38 -2.43 -19.83
C GLY A 249 -18.37 -2.49 -20.98
N PRO A 250 -18.18 -1.36 -21.70
CA PRO A 250 -17.29 -1.27 -22.85
C PRO A 250 -15.82 -1.21 -22.44
N VAL A 251 -14.95 -1.72 -23.32
CA VAL A 251 -13.50 -1.59 -23.21
C VAL A 251 -12.97 -0.70 -24.35
N ARG A 252 -12.23 0.34 -24.02
CA ARG A 252 -11.71 1.31 -24.99
C ARG A 252 -10.83 0.66 -26.04
N SER A 253 -9.80 -0.07 -25.61
CA SER A 253 -8.99 -0.89 -26.54
C SER A 253 -8.24 -2.01 -25.80
N VAL A 254 -8.08 -3.13 -26.51
CA VAL A 254 -7.28 -4.29 -26.09
C VAL A 254 -6.10 -4.42 -27.04
N LYS A 255 -4.90 -4.63 -26.51
CA LYS A 255 -3.70 -4.77 -27.35
C LYS A 255 -2.94 -6.06 -27.01
N ASN A 256 -2.74 -6.88 -28.03
CA ASN A 256 -1.86 -8.06 -28.00
C ASN A 256 -1.90 -8.91 -26.71
N PRO A 257 -3.09 -9.28 -26.15
CA PRO A 257 -3.11 -10.16 -24.99
C PRO A 257 -2.55 -11.53 -25.38
N ARG A 258 -1.81 -12.16 -24.47
CA ARG A 258 -1.06 -13.40 -24.78
C ARG A 258 -1.93 -14.65 -24.78
N SER A 259 -2.69 -14.88 -23.73
CA SER A 259 -3.55 -16.06 -23.60
C SER A 259 -4.64 -15.87 -22.56
N GLY A 260 -5.67 -16.74 -22.62
CA GLY A 260 -6.80 -16.71 -21.71
C GLY A 260 -8.06 -16.15 -22.38
N SER A 261 -8.80 -15.30 -21.69
CA SER A 261 -10.00 -14.66 -22.25
C SER A 261 -10.25 -13.26 -21.70
N VAL A 262 -10.83 -12.42 -22.56
CA VAL A 262 -11.42 -11.13 -22.21
C VAL A 262 -12.86 -11.14 -22.68
N THR A 263 -13.82 -10.94 -21.78
CA THR A 263 -15.25 -10.81 -22.11
C THR A 263 -15.72 -9.43 -21.64
N ALA A 264 -16.38 -8.69 -22.53
CA ALA A 264 -16.89 -7.34 -22.25
C ALA A 264 -18.22 -7.11 -22.99
N GLU A 265 -18.87 -5.97 -22.75
CA GLU A 265 -20.07 -5.58 -23.52
C GLU A 265 -19.72 -5.25 -24.98
N SER A 266 -18.64 -4.51 -25.20
CA SER A 266 -18.15 -4.11 -26.51
C SER A 266 -16.68 -3.67 -26.44
N TYR A 267 -16.05 -3.55 -27.61
CA TYR A 267 -14.68 -3.09 -27.76
C TYR A 267 -14.63 -1.91 -28.74
N GLY A 268 -13.95 -0.83 -28.37
CA GLY A 268 -13.66 0.27 -29.27
C GLY A 268 -12.62 -0.13 -30.31
N GLU A 269 -11.51 -0.73 -29.89
CA GLU A 269 -10.45 -1.19 -30.78
C GLU A 269 -9.81 -2.49 -30.26
N ILE A 270 -9.53 -3.43 -31.17
CA ILE A 270 -8.75 -4.65 -30.88
C ILE A 270 -7.48 -4.59 -31.76
N ILE A 271 -6.34 -4.45 -31.13
CA ILE A 271 -5.04 -4.33 -31.80
C ILE A 271 -4.29 -5.66 -31.66
N LEU A 272 -4.16 -6.37 -32.79
CA LEU A 272 -3.38 -7.60 -32.89
C LEU A 272 -2.33 -7.37 -33.98
N ASP A 273 -1.17 -6.82 -33.62
CA ASP A 273 -0.12 -6.53 -34.55
C ASP A 273 0.78 -7.74 -34.82
N GLY A 274 1.30 -7.88 -36.03
CA GLY A 274 2.08 -9.03 -36.46
C GLY A 274 3.51 -9.10 -35.89
N ASN A 275 3.91 -8.17 -35.00
CA ASN A 275 5.22 -8.13 -34.40
C ASN A 275 5.31 -8.97 -33.10
N ILE A 276 4.25 -9.66 -32.74
CA ILE A 276 4.21 -10.53 -31.59
C ILE A 276 5.12 -11.73 -31.81
N LYS A 277 6.14 -11.90 -30.98
CA LYS A 277 7.07 -13.03 -31.04
C LYS A 277 6.39 -14.40 -30.78
N ALA A 278 5.21 -14.40 -30.23
CA ALA A 278 4.31 -15.54 -30.10
C ALA A 278 2.88 -15.02 -30.24
N PRO A 279 2.18 -15.31 -31.33
CA PRO A 279 0.76 -14.99 -31.44
C PRO A 279 0.04 -15.64 -30.27
N GLY A 280 -0.68 -14.83 -29.53
CA GLY A 280 -1.47 -15.30 -28.39
C GLY A 280 -2.71 -16.05 -28.86
N ASP A 281 -3.22 -16.92 -28.05
CA ASP A 281 -4.48 -17.61 -28.20
C ASP A 281 -5.59 -17.04 -27.30
N CYS A 282 -5.44 -15.78 -26.88
CA CYS A 282 -6.43 -15.10 -26.06
C CYS A 282 -7.75 -14.93 -26.81
N ARG A 283 -8.82 -15.39 -26.22
CA ARG A 283 -10.17 -15.19 -26.75
C ARG A 283 -10.69 -13.83 -26.33
N ILE A 284 -11.15 -13.05 -27.30
CA ILE A 284 -11.75 -11.72 -27.07
C ILE A 284 -13.20 -11.83 -27.55
N GLU A 285 -14.16 -11.84 -26.63
CA GLU A 285 -15.56 -12.14 -26.86
C GLU A 285 -16.47 -11.08 -26.24
N THR A 286 -17.64 -10.87 -26.80
CA THR A 286 -18.69 -10.08 -26.16
C THR A 286 -19.60 -10.99 -25.32
N TRP A 287 -20.35 -10.40 -24.37
CA TRP A 287 -21.35 -11.16 -23.60
C TRP A 287 -22.42 -11.83 -24.49
N ASN A 288 -22.72 -11.22 -25.65
CA ASN A 288 -23.67 -11.77 -26.60
C ASN A 288 -23.15 -13.01 -27.34
N ASP A 289 -21.85 -13.13 -27.56
CA ASP A 289 -21.24 -14.28 -28.21
C ASP A 289 -21.37 -15.54 -27.36
N GLN A 290 -21.32 -15.40 -26.03
CA GLN A 290 -21.44 -16.51 -25.08
C GLN A 290 -22.87 -17.04 -24.97
N SER A 291 -23.89 -16.20 -25.17
CA SER A 291 -25.30 -16.63 -25.13
C SER A 291 -25.78 -17.44 -26.35
N SER A 292 -24.99 -17.49 -27.42
CA SER A 292 -25.32 -18.25 -28.65
C SER A 292 -24.80 -19.69 -28.64
N CYS A 293 -24.03 -20.10 -27.66
CA CYS A 293 -23.45 -21.43 -27.50
C CYS A 293 -24.06 -22.26 -26.35
N ALA A 294 -25.16 -21.81 -25.72
CA ALA A 294 -25.84 -22.48 -24.62
C ALA A 294 -27.09 -23.23 -25.05
#